data_15a4bf003e719871f4d90b07654fdcfb
#
_entry.id   15a4bf003e719871f4d90b07654fdcfb
#
_cell.length_a   1.000
_cell.length_b   1.000
_cell.length_c   1.000
_cell.angle_alpha   90.00
_cell.angle_beta   90.00
_cell.angle_gamma   90.00
#
_symmetry.space_group_name_H-M   'P 1'
#
loop_
_entity.id
_entity.type
_entity.pdbx_description
1 polymer ?
#
loop_
_entity_poly.entity_id
_entity_poly.type
_entity_poly.pdbx_seq_one_letter_code
_entity_poly.pdbx_strand_id
1 'polypeptide(L)'
;LKTDVTKAADVKALVDKAVSSFGKIDVLINNAGLMAIAPLSETKVEEWDKMIDINIKGVLYGIAAVLPIFQNQSSGHIINLSSVAGIKVFSPGGTVYSGTKYAVRAITEGLRHEVGGAIRTTSIEPGAIDSELKHGSSHEESSAHVKEFYKQAIPSDSIARAIAYAIEQPDDVDVNEIVIRPTVQEF
;
A
#
# COMPACT_ATOMS: atom_id res chain seq x y z
N LEU A 1 -2.30 19.12 1.78
CA LEU A 1 -2.67 19.02 3.20
C LEU A 1 -1.74 17.99 3.87
N LYS A 2 -1.09 18.36 5.00
CA LYS A 2 -0.34 17.41 5.80
C LYS A 2 -1.34 16.45 6.45
N THR A 3 -1.11 15.14 6.29
CA THR A 3 -2.05 14.10 6.70
C THR A 3 -1.29 12.98 7.39
N ASP A 4 -1.74 12.57 8.57
CA ASP A 4 -1.28 11.40 9.28
C ASP A 4 -2.27 10.25 9.03
N VAL A 5 -1.86 9.25 8.24
CA VAL A 5 -2.75 8.15 7.85
C VAL A 5 -3.17 7.24 9.01
N THR A 6 -2.50 7.35 10.17
CA THR A 6 -2.90 6.64 11.39
C THR A 6 -4.12 7.27 12.09
N LYS A 7 -4.58 8.44 11.59
CA LYS A 7 -5.71 9.20 12.13
C LYS A 7 -6.83 9.28 11.11
N ALA A 8 -7.93 8.59 11.36
CA ALA A 8 -9.09 8.59 10.46
C ALA A 8 -9.62 10.00 10.15
N ALA A 9 -9.56 10.92 11.14
CA ALA A 9 -10.00 12.31 10.96
C ALA A 9 -9.13 13.08 9.96
N ASP A 10 -7.81 12.86 9.97
CA ASP A 10 -6.87 13.50 9.06
C ASP A 10 -7.11 13.02 7.62
N VAL A 11 -7.30 11.69 7.45
CA VAL A 11 -7.59 11.08 6.14
C VAL A 11 -8.92 11.60 5.60
N LYS A 12 -9.96 11.66 6.44
CA LYS A 12 -11.25 12.26 6.05
C LYS A 12 -11.07 13.72 5.63
N ALA A 13 -10.34 14.52 6.38
CA ALA A 13 -10.09 15.93 6.07
C ALA A 13 -9.35 16.10 4.72
N LEU A 14 -8.43 15.18 4.36
CA LEU A 14 -7.76 15.16 3.06
C LEU A 14 -8.78 14.94 1.92
N VAL A 15 -9.66 13.96 2.07
CA VAL A 15 -10.69 13.64 1.08
C VAL A 15 -11.69 14.78 0.96
N ASP A 16 -12.19 15.32 2.07
CA ASP A 16 -13.11 16.48 2.08
C ASP A 16 -12.48 17.70 1.38
N LYS A 17 -11.15 17.91 1.60
CA LYS A 17 -10.41 18.98 0.94
C LYS A 17 -10.31 18.78 -0.57
N ALA A 18 -10.08 17.54 -1.03
CA ALA A 18 -10.05 17.22 -2.45
C ALA A 18 -11.40 17.49 -3.11
N VAL A 19 -12.50 17.00 -2.52
CA VAL A 19 -13.86 17.23 -3.03
C VAL A 19 -14.20 18.71 -3.05
N SER A 20 -13.91 19.44 -1.96
CA SER A 20 -14.20 20.89 -1.91
C SER A 20 -13.38 21.72 -2.90
N SER A 21 -12.20 21.26 -3.29
CA SER A 21 -11.31 21.98 -4.20
C SER A 21 -11.56 21.65 -5.67
N PHE A 22 -11.96 20.41 -5.99
CA PHE A 22 -12.06 19.88 -7.36
C PHE A 22 -13.47 19.39 -7.74
N GLY A 23 -14.40 19.41 -6.80
CA GLY A 23 -15.79 19.00 -7.02
C GLY A 23 -16.04 17.49 -6.95
N LYS A 24 -15.01 16.68 -7.20
CA LYS A 24 -15.07 15.21 -7.17
C LYS A 24 -13.71 14.60 -6.80
N ILE A 25 -13.71 13.31 -6.59
CA ILE A 25 -12.51 12.47 -6.48
C ILE A 25 -12.76 11.21 -7.31
N ASP A 26 -11.80 10.80 -8.12
CA ASP A 26 -11.93 9.65 -9.03
C ASP A 26 -11.03 8.49 -8.61
N VAL A 27 -9.89 8.78 -7.98
CA VAL A 27 -8.88 7.77 -7.62
C VAL A 27 -8.39 8.01 -6.20
N LEU A 28 -8.31 6.94 -5.41
CA LEU A 28 -7.57 6.90 -4.15
C LEU A 28 -6.36 5.99 -4.31
N ILE A 29 -5.16 6.48 -3.94
CA ILE A 29 -3.95 5.66 -3.86
C ILE A 29 -3.51 5.59 -2.40
N ASN A 30 -3.70 4.44 -1.76
CA ASN A 30 -3.18 4.15 -0.43
C ASN A 30 -1.70 3.71 -0.55
N ASN A 31 -0.81 4.69 -0.59
CA ASN A 31 0.63 4.49 -0.79
C ASN A 31 1.43 4.55 0.50
N ALA A 32 0.97 5.24 1.52
CA ALA A 32 1.70 5.35 2.78
C ALA A 32 2.00 3.97 3.38
N GLY A 33 3.24 3.75 3.79
CA GLY A 33 3.68 2.47 4.34
C GLY A 33 4.94 2.58 5.17
N LEU A 34 5.12 1.62 6.06
CA LEU A 34 6.31 1.43 6.89
C LEU A 34 6.78 0.00 6.80
N MET A 35 8.09 -0.20 6.73
CA MET A 35 8.74 -1.50 6.79
C MET A 35 9.80 -1.48 7.90
N ALA A 36 9.53 -2.19 8.99
CA ALA A 36 10.50 -2.45 10.05
C ALA A 36 10.80 -3.95 10.09
N ILE A 37 12.05 -4.30 9.81
CA ILE A 37 12.54 -5.68 9.73
C ILE A 37 13.38 -5.98 10.96
N ALA A 38 12.94 -6.97 11.73
CA ALA A 38 13.68 -7.52 12.87
C ALA A 38 13.19 -8.94 13.17
N PRO A 39 14.06 -9.85 13.67
CA PRO A 39 13.61 -11.13 14.19
C PRO A 39 12.52 -10.95 15.25
N LEU A 40 11.52 -11.83 15.28
CA LEU A 40 10.46 -11.75 16.29
C LEU A 40 10.99 -11.82 17.74
N SER A 41 12.13 -12.49 17.94
CA SER A 41 12.82 -12.56 19.24
C SER A 41 13.26 -11.20 19.79
N GLU A 42 13.44 -10.19 18.90
CA GLU A 42 13.78 -8.83 19.30
C GLU A 42 12.60 -8.07 19.93
N THR A 43 11.37 -8.62 19.82
CA THR A 43 10.14 -8.10 20.43
C THR A 43 9.94 -6.58 20.25
N LYS A 44 10.17 -6.08 19.02
CA LYS A 44 10.00 -4.65 18.66
C LYS A 44 8.53 -4.27 18.56
N VAL A 45 7.78 -4.38 19.67
CA VAL A 45 6.31 -4.20 19.73
C VAL A 45 5.89 -2.84 19.17
N GLU A 46 6.62 -1.78 19.50
CA GLU A 46 6.30 -0.43 18.99
C GLU A 46 6.43 -0.31 17.47
N GLU A 47 7.35 -1.06 16.84
CA GLU A 47 7.46 -1.13 15.38
C GLU A 47 6.32 -1.94 14.78
N TRP A 48 5.90 -3.01 15.44
CA TRP A 48 4.74 -3.80 15.02
C TRP A 48 3.47 -2.96 15.02
N ASP A 49 3.22 -2.24 16.11
CA ASP A 49 2.07 -1.34 16.25
C ASP A 49 2.06 -0.27 15.14
N LYS A 50 3.21 0.38 14.91
CA LYS A 50 3.36 1.36 13.83
C LYS A 50 3.08 0.78 12.45
N MET A 51 3.59 -0.43 12.16
CA MET A 51 3.32 -1.10 10.88
C MET A 51 1.84 -1.41 10.72
N ILE A 52 1.17 -1.91 11.76
CA ILE A 52 -0.26 -2.19 11.73
C ILE A 52 -1.07 -0.90 11.53
N ASP A 53 -0.74 0.14 12.28
CA ASP A 53 -1.44 1.43 12.22
C ASP A 53 -1.31 2.09 10.84
N ILE A 54 -0.10 2.09 10.26
CA ILE A 54 0.14 2.72 8.96
C ILE A 54 -0.35 1.81 7.82
N ASN A 55 0.12 0.56 7.77
CA ASN A 55 -0.07 -0.31 6.60
C ASN A 55 -1.48 -0.89 6.51
N ILE A 56 -2.16 -1.12 7.64
CA ILE A 56 -3.51 -1.71 7.68
C ILE A 56 -4.56 -0.65 7.96
N LYS A 57 -4.50 0.01 9.12
CA LYS A 57 -5.52 1.01 9.48
C LYS A 57 -5.52 2.20 8.53
N GLY A 58 -4.32 2.66 8.07
CA GLY A 58 -4.22 3.73 7.08
C GLY A 58 -4.97 3.40 5.78
N VAL A 59 -4.83 2.18 5.27
CA VAL A 59 -5.58 1.69 4.10
C VAL A 59 -7.09 1.69 4.37
N LEU A 60 -7.51 1.15 5.52
CA LEU A 60 -8.93 1.10 5.90
C LEU A 60 -9.54 2.50 6.05
N TYR A 61 -8.79 3.46 6.60
CA TYR A 61 -9.26 4.84 6.74
C TYR A 61 -9.38 5.54 5.38
N GLY A 62 -8.45 5.26 4.44
CA GLY A 62 -8.56 5.72 3.07
C GLY A 62 -9.83 5.20 2.39
N ILE A 63 -10.07 3.89 2.48
CA ILE A 63 -11.28 3.24 1.95
C ILE A 63 -12.52 3.86 2.58
N ALA A 64 -12.58 3.95 3.92
CA ALA A 64 -13.75 4.50 4.63
C ALA A 64 -14.06 5.95 4.23
N ALA A 65 -13.03 6.74 3.92
CA ALA A 65 -13.21 8.15 3.55
C ALA A 65 -13.76 8.32 2.12
N VAL A 66 -13.38 7.47 1.16
CA VAL A 66 -13.79 7.63 -0.25
C VAL A 66 -14.99 6.77 -0.65
N LEU A 67 -15.18 5.60 -0.01
CA LEU A 67 -16.18 4.63 -0.44
C LEU A 67 -17.60 5.20 -0.55
N PRO A 68 -18.12 5.97 0.42
CA PRO A 68 -19.45 6.59 0.29
C PRO A 68 -19.54 7.56 -0.91
N ILE A 69 -18.44 8.25 -1.23
CA ILE A 69 -18.36 9.18 -2.35
C ILE A 69 -18.41 8.41 -3.67
N PHE A 70 -17.59 7.37 -3.82
CA PHE A 70 -17.53 6.53 -5.00
C PHE A 70 -18.85 5.78 -5.25
N GLN A 71 -19.51 5.30 -4.18
CA GLN A 71 -20.84 4.69 -4.29
C GLN A 71 -21.87 5.68 -4.80
N ASN A 72 -21.88 6.92 -4.28
CA ASN A 72 -22.79 7.98 -4.74
C ASN A 72 -22.51 8.42 -6.18
N GLN A 73 -21.22 8.43 -6.58
CA GLN A 73 -20.79 8.72 -7.97
C GLN A 73 -21.07 7.55 -8.93
N SER A 74 -21.30 6.34 -8.41
CA SER A 74 -21.29 5.09 -9.18
C SER A 74 -20.02 4.95 -10.02
N SER A 75 -18.88 5.43 -9.52
CA SER A 75 -17.58 5.43 -10.17
C SER A 75 -16.46 5.67 -9.16
N GLY A 76 -15.33 5.04 -9.34
CA GLY A 76 -14.13 5.28 -8.54
C GLY A 76 -13.08 4.20 -8.76
N HIS A 77 -11.85 4.47 -8.33
CA HIS A 77 -10.76 3.50 -8.37
C HIS A 77 -9.95 3.56 -7.07
N ILE A 78 -9.83 2.45 -6.36
CA ILE A 78 -9.03 2.33 -5.14
C ILE A 78 -7.80 1.48 -5.45
N ILE A 79 -6.62 2.06 -5.26
CA ILE A 79 -5.33 1.41 -5.50
C ILE A 79 -4.59 1.31 -4.18
N ASN A 80 -4.26 0.09 -3.77
CA ASN A 80 -3.58 -0.20 -2.51
C ASN A 80 -2.16 -0.72 -2.77
N LEU A 81 -1.14 -0.12 -2.14
CA LEU A 81 0.24 -0.57 -2.22
C LEU A 81 0.50 -1.68 -1.20
N SER A 82 0.48 -2.93 -1.70
CA SER A 82 0.95 -4.09 -0.96
C SER A 82 2.47 -4.28 -1.13
N SER A 83 2.94 -5.46 -1.43
CA SER A 83 4.34 -5.84 -1.66
C SER A 83 4.39 -7.29 -2.14
N VAL A 84 5.50 -7.70 -2.76
CA VAL A 84 5.84 -9.13 -2.90
C VAL A 84 5.88 -9.85 -1.54
N ALA A 85 6.14 -9.13 -0.45
CA ALA A 85 6.02 -9.63 0.92
C ALA A 85 4.57 -9.96 1.33
N GLY A 86 3.56 -9.53 0.57
CA GLY A 86 2.16 -9.94 0.68
C GLY A 86 1.82 -11.18 -0.17
N ILE A 87 2.79 -11.71 -0.94
CA ILE A 87 2.65 -12.94 -1.73
C ILE A 87 3.45 -14.08 -1.08
N LYS A 88 4.64 -13.77 -0.61
CA LYS A 88 5.53 -14.69 0.07
C LYS A 88 6.16 -14.00 1.27
N VAL A 89 6.22 -14.70 2.41
CA VAL A 89 6.78 -14.12 3.64
C VAL A 89 8.24 -13.74 3.45
N PHE A 90 8.56 -12.49 3.72
CA PHE A 90 9.94 -12.01 3.76
C PHE A 90 10.58 -12.47 5.07
N SER A 91 11.44 -13.49 4.99
CA SER A 91 12.05 -14.14 6.14
C SER A 91 13.58 -14.27 5.92
N PRO A 92 14.39 -14.17 7.00
CA PRO A 92 14.02 -13.86 8.38
C PRO A 92 13.71 -12.38 8.62
N GLY A 93 12.99 -12.10 9.71
CA GLY A 93 12.79 -10.75 10.24
C GLY A 93 11.60 -9.95 9.66
N GLY A 94 11.09 -10.31 8.50
CA GLY A 94 9.98 -9.60 7.86
C GLY A 94 8.58 -10.16 8.16
N THR A 95 8.42 -10.96 9.20
CA THR A 95 7.15 -11.66 9.48
C THR A 95 5.99 -10.69 9.69
N VAL A 96 6.15 -9.69 10.55
CA VAL A 96 5.07 -8.73 10.84
C VAL A 96 4.79 -7.85 9.62
N TYR A 97 5.85 -7.35 8.97
CA TYR A 97 5.70 -6.60 7.72
C TYR A 97 4.91 -7.40 6.67
N SER A 98 5.32 -8.65 6.43
CA SER A 98 4.60 -9.55 5.52
C SER A 98 3.13 -9.72 5.93
N GLY A 99 2.86 -9.95 7.22
CA GLY A 99 1.50 -10.04 7.74
C GLY A 99 0.66 -8.81 7.39
N THR A 100 1.23 -7.60 7.52
CA THR A 100 0.51 -6.37 7.12
C THR A 100 0.25 -6.30 5.61
N LYS A 101 1.19 -6.77 4.77
CA LYS A 101 1.05 -6.74 3.31
C LYS A 101 0.11 -7.84 2.78
N TYR A 102 0.08 -9.01 3.42
CA TYR A 102 -0.97 -10.02 3.19
C TYR A 102 -2.36 -9.46 3.55
N ALA A 103 -2.47 -8.73 4.68
CA ALA A 103 -3.73 -8.09 5.06
C ALA A 103 -4.21 -7.07 4.01
N VAL A 104 -3.31 -6.25 3.45
CA VAL A 104 -3.66 -5.29 2.39
C VAL A 104 -4.21 -5.99 1.15
N ARG A 105 -3.59 -7.11 0.71
CA ARG A 105 -4.11 -7.90 -0.42
C ARG A 105 -5.51 -8.46 -0.12
N ALA A 106 -5.67 -9.07 1.06
CA ALA A 106 -6.97 -9.63 1.47
C ALA A 106 -8.06 -8.55 1.56
N ILE A 107 -7.74 -7.36 2.09
CA ILE A 107 -8.64 -6.21 2.15
C ILE A 107 -9.02 -5.75 0.73
N THR A 108 -8.05 -5.65 -0.18
CA THR A 108 -8.30 -5.22 -1.57
C THR A 108 -9.19 -6.20 -2.31
N GLU A 109 -8.92 -7.50 -2.18
CA GLU A 109 -9.74 -8.53 -2.82
C GLU A 109 -11.15 -8.61 -2.20
N GLY A 110 -11.28 -8.53 -0.88
CA GLY A 110 -12.57 -8.46 -0.22
C GLY A 110 -13.39 -7.25 -0.67
N LEU A 111 -12.76 -6.08 -0.72
CA LEU A 111 -13.39 -4.85 -1.20
C LEU A 111 -13.91 -5.00 -2.63
N ARG A 112 -13.14 -5.61 -3.53
CA ARG A 112 -13.55 -5.88 -4.92
C ARG A 112 -14.89 -6.60 -5.00
N HIS A 113 -15.10 -7.60 -4.14
CA HIS A 113 -16.36 -8.35 -4.10
C HIS A 113 -17.52 -7.54 -3.52
N GLU A 114 -17.24 -6.58 -2.63
CA GLU A 114 -18.27 -5.81 -1.93
C GLU A 114 -18.74 -4.58 -2.70
N VAL A 115 -17.87 -3.97 -3.54
CA VAL A 115 -18.19 -2.69 -4.22
C VAL A 115 -18.90 -2.87 -5.57
N GLY A 116 -18.91 -4.09 -6.13
CA GLY A 116 -19.54 -4.36 -7.42
C GLY A 116 -18.81 -3.74 -8.62
N GLY A 117 -19.43 -3.76 -9.79
CA GLY A 117 -18.79 -3.38 -11.05
C GLY A 117 -18.62 -1.88 -11.32
N ALA A 118 -19.04 -1.00 -10.39
CA ALA A 118 -18.93 0.45 -10.58
C ALA A 118 -17.64 1.06 -9.99
N ILE A 119 -16.95 0.34 -9.12
CA ILE A 119 -15.73 0.80 -8.44
C ILE A 119 -14.63 -0.24 -8.69
N ARG A 120 -13.53 0.21 -9.29
CA ARG A 120 -12.36 -0.64 -9.56
C ARG A 120 -11.46 -0.73 -8.33
N THR A 121 -10.79 -1.86 -8.17
CA THR A 121 -9.83 -2.09 -7.07
C THR A 121 -8.57 -2.73 -7.58
N THR A 122 -7.42 -2.14 -7.28
CA THR A 122 -6.11 -2.64 -7.69
C THR A 122 -5.20 -2.80 -6.48
N SER A 123 -4.55 -3.95 -6.39
CA SER A 123 -3.42 -4.18 -5.49
C SER A 123 -2.13 -4.12 -6.31
N ILE A 124 -1.15 -3.36 -5.82
CA ILE A 124 0.19 -3.30 -6.43
C ILE A 124 1.16 -4.00 -5.48
N GLU A 125 1.95 -4.95 -6.01
CA GLU A 125 2.91 -5.75 -5.26
C GLU A 125 4.36 -5.46 -5.68
N PRO A 126 4.96 -4.35 -5.20
CA PRO A 126 6.34 -4.04 -5.51
C PRO A 126 7.34 -5.01 -4.86
N GLY A 127 8.41 -5.32 -5.58
CA GLY A 127 9.64 -5.86 -5.03
C GLY A 127 10.51 -4.76 -4.44
N ALA A 128 11.85 -4.88 -4.60
CA ALA A 128 12.80 -3.87 -4.14
C ALA A 128 12.71 -2.60 -5.00
N ILE A 129 12.20 -1.51 -4.40
CA ILE A 129 12.03 -0.20 -5.04
C ILE A 129 12.84 0.84 -4.28
N ASP A 130 13.59 1.67 -4.97
CA ASP A 130 14.36 2.74 -4.35
C ASP A 130 13.43 3.79 -3.72
N SER A 131 13.36 3.75 -2.39
CA SER A 131 12.50 4.58 -1.57
C SER A 131 13.03 4.65 -0.13
N GLU A 132 12.48 5.57 0.67
CA GLU A 132 12.79 5.71 2.10
C GLU A 132 12.36 4.51 2.96
N LEU A 133 11.56 3.59 2.41
CA LEU A 133 11.05 2.42 3.12
C LEU A 133 12.17 1.56 3.72
N LYS A 134 13.33 1.51 3.06
CA LYS A 134 14.53 0.77 3.50
C LYS A 134 15.13 1.26 4.82
N HIS A 135 14.71 2.41 5.32
CA HIS A 135 15.24 3.04 6.54
C HIS A 135 14.35 2.84 7.78
N GLY A 136 13.26 2.07 7.70
CA GLY A 136 12.29 1.93 8.76
C GLY A 136 12.70 1.00 9.92
N SER A 137 13.76 0.20 9.78
CA SER A 137 14.18 -0.79 10.79
C SER A 137 15.13 -0.19 11.82
N SER A 138 14.85 -0.38 13.12
CA SER A 138 15.77 -0.01 14.20
C SER A 138 16.80 -1.10 14.55
N HIS A 139 16.59 -2.34 14.12
CA HIS A 139 17.51 -3.45 14.31
C HIS A 139 18.68 -3.33 13.31
N GLU A 140 19.92 -3.11 13.81
CA GLU A 140 21.08 -2.76 12.99
C GLU A 140 21.43 -3.83 11.95
N GLU A 141 21.47 -5.10 12.35
CA GLU A 141 21.80 -6.21 11.45
C GLU A 141 20.76 -6.34 10.33
N SER A 142 19.47 -6.30 10.67
CA SER A 142 18.38 -6.33 9.67
C SER A 142 18.41 -5.10 8.77
N SER A 143 18.71 -3.92 9.30
CA SER A 143 18.86 -2.69 8.52
C SER A 143 20.00 -2.81 7.51
N ALA A 144 21.12 -3.42 7.91
CA ALA A 144 22.25 -3.68 7.00
C ALA A 144 21.86 -4.66 5.87
N HIS A 145 21.19 -5.77 6.19
CA HIS A 145 20.68 -6.72 5.20
C HIS A 145 19.68 -6.08 4.24
N VAL A 146 18.75 -5.28 4.74
CA VAL A 146 17.80 -4.54 3.91
C VAL A 146 18.52 -3.60 2.95
N LYS A 147 19.50 -2.83 3.41
CA LYS A 147 20.30 -1.94 2.57
C LYS A 147 21.06 -2.70 1.47
N GLU A 148 21.61 -3.86 1.78
CA GLU A 148 22.29 -4.71 0.81
C GLU A 148 21.30 -5.24 -0.25
N PHE A 149 20.16 -5.78 0.20
CA PHE A 149 19.10 -6.24 -0.69
C PHE A 149 18.57 -5.14 -1.63
N TYR A 150 18.48 -3.90 -1.13
CA TYR A 150 17.99 -2.75 -1.91
C TYR A 150 19.01 -2.19 -2.92
N LYS A 151 20.26 -2.71 -2.96
CA LYS A 151 21.21 -2.34 -4.03
C LYS A 151 20.72 -2.73 -5.43
N GLN A 152 19.84 -3.73 -5.52
CA GLN A 152 19.20 -4.15 -6.76
C GLN A 152 17.88 -3.43 -7.06
N ALA A 153 17.49 -2.46 -6.23
CA ALA A 153 16.20 -1.79 -6.35
C ALA A 153 16.06 -1.05 -7.68
N ILE A 154 14.85 -1.12 -8.25
CA ILE A 154 14.47 -0.32 -9.41
C ILE A 154 13.91 1.03 -8.98
N PRO A 155 13.93 2.06 -9.87
CA PRO A 155 13.38 3.37 -9.55
C PRO A 155 11.89 3.32 -9.20
N SER A 156 11.44 4.17 -8.27
CA SER A 156 10.03 4.31 -7.88
C SER A 156 9.10 4.69 -9.04
N ASP A 157 9.63 5.34 -10.07
CA ASP A 157 8.93 5.64 -11.33
C ASP A 157 8.35 4.36 -11.99
N SER A 158 9.00 3.21 -11.82
CA SER A 158 8.49 1.93 -12.34
C SER A 158 7.13 1.55 -11.73
N ILE A 159 6.91 1.90 -10.46
CA ILE A 159 5.64 1.68 -9.79
C ILE A 159 4.62 2.75 -10.21
N ALA A 160 5.04 4.01 -10.35
CA ALA A 160 4.17 5.08 -10.82
C ALA A 160 3.59 4.79 -12.21
N ARG A 161 4.40 4.25 -13.14
CA ARG A 161 3.91 3.82 -14.47
C ARG A 161 2.91 2.68 -14.40
N ALA A 162 3.08 1.73 -13.49
CA ALA A 162 2.12 0.64 -13.32
C ALA A 162 0.80 1.12 -12.72
N ILE A 163 0.86 2.07 -11.79
CA ILE A 163 -0.33 2.73 -11.25
C ILE A 163 -1.04 3.49 -12.37
N ALA A 164 -0.32 4.27 -13.17
CA ALA A 164 -0.87 4.99 -14.32
C ALA A 164 -1.53 4.02 -15.31
N TYR A 165 -0.88 2.91 -15.64
CA TYR A 165 -1.45 1.87 -16.49
C TYR A 165 -2.80 1.35 -15.96
N ALA A 166 -2.90 1.08 -14.65
CA ALA A 166 -4.16 0.61 -14.05
C ALA A 166 -5.26 1.70 -14.11
N ILE A 167 -4.89 2.96 -13.91
CA ILE A 167 -5.84 4.09 -13.95
C ILE A 167 -6.39 4.31 -15.37
N GLU A 168 -5.52 4.21 -16.38
CA GLU A 168 -5.82 4.50 -17.80
C GLU A 168 -6.68 3.43 -18.47
N GLN A 169 -6.95 2.30 -17.81
CA GLN A 169 -7.81 1.29 -18.38
C GLN A 169 -9.26 1.79 -18.50
N PRO A 170 -10.02 1.32 -19.50
CA PRO A 170 -11.45 1.58 -19.63
C PRO A 170 -12.23 1.21 -18.35
N ASP A 171 -13.37 1.85 -18.13
CA ASP A 171 -14.17 1.68 -16.91
C ASP A 171 -14.69 0.24 -16.69
N ASP A 172 -14.79 -0.55 -17.74
CA ASP A 172 -15.18 -1.96 -17.71
C ASP A 172 -14.00 -2.92 -17.56
N VAL A 173 -12.78 -2.40 -17.39
CA VAL A 173 -11.55 -3.19 -17.18
C VAL A 173 -11.00 -2.93 -15.78
N ASP A 174 -11.01 -3.96 -14.95
CA ASP A 174 -10.47 -3.90 -13.57
C ASP A 174 -9.16 -4.70 -13.49
N VAL A 175 -8.04 -3.99 -13.36
CA VAL A 175 -6.71 -4.60 -13.17
C VAL A 175 -6.53 -4.88 -11.68
N ASN A 176 -6.70 -6.13 -11.26
CA ASN A 176 -6.82 -6.46 -9.84
C ASN A 176 -5.48 -6.58 -9.12
N GLU A 177 -4.45 -7.14 -9.78
CA GLU A 177 -3.10 -7.26 -9.19
C GLU A 177 -2.02 -6.93 -10.22
N ILE A 178 -0.98 -6.20 -9.80
CA ILE A 178 0.23 -5.96 -10.59
C ILE A 178 1.46 -6.24 -9.74
N VAL A 179 2.21 -7.27 -10.09
CA VAL A 179 3.46 -7.65 -9.42
C VAL A 179 4.65 -7.12 -10.21
N ILE A 180 5.50 -6.30 -9.59
CA ILE A 180 6.64 -5.66 -10.24
C ILE A 180 7.90 -5.87 -9.40
N ARG A 181 8.94 -6.44 -10.00
CA ARG A 181 10.22 -6.71 -9.33
C ARG A 181 11.39 -6.25 -10.20
N PRO A 182 12.54 -5.96 -9.61
CA PRO A 182 13.80 -6.04 -10.35
C PRO A 182 13.92 -7.39 -11.05
N THR A 183 14.40 -7.41 -12.29
CA THR A 183 14.56 -8.66 -13.06
C THR A 183 15.49 -9.66 -12.39
N VAL A 184 16.38 -9.19 -11.52
CA VAL A 184 17.36 -10.00 -10.76
C VAL A 184 16.82 -10.44 -9.40
N GLN A 185 15.63 -10.02 -9.02
CA GLN A 185 15.02 -10.42 -7.74
C GLN A 185 14.29 -11.75 -7.92
N GLU A 186 14.82 -12.80 -7.29
CA GLU A 186 14.23 -14.15 -7.34
C GLU A 186 12.93 -14.28 -6.54
N PHE A 187 12.82 -13.46 -5.49
CA PHE A 187 11.67 -13.48 -4.58
C PHE A 187 10.93 -12.15 -4.56
#